data_4e158970d20707441facadccb44a5dc9
#
_entry.id   4e158970d20707441facadccb44a5dc9
#
_cell.length_a   1.000
_cell.length_b   1.000
_cell.length_c   1.000
_cell.angle_alpha   90.00
_cell.angle_beta   90.00
_cell.angle_gamma   90.00
#
_symmetry.space_group_name_H-M   'P 1'
#
loop_
_entity.id
_entity.type
_entity.pdbx_description
1 polymer ?
#
loop_
_entity_poly.entity_id
_entity_poly.type
_entity_poly.pdbx_seq_one_letter_code
_entity_poly.pdbx_strand_id
1 'polypeptide(L)'
;VSNDGRLLPQMFEGGMITSNEIDNLTLTAGQIERATSRASSNSTGLSVAGGSEASNKFYFAGGDWKVNSDLTAQYYYANLEDYYKQHFAGLGHNLALGEGSLKTDLRYFHTTSDGKNGKEAGYSVGGYTRNGDGKIDNNTWSAAFTYSLGSHAVMLGHQRVSEDSNFVQLNQGGLVNESAGGASVYLLTDRLVNSFTRAGER
;
A
#
# COMPACT_ATOMS: atom_id res chain seq x y z
N VAL A 1 7.16 6.72 -9.05
CA VAL A 1 7.08 7.03 -7.62
C VAL A 1 8.39 6.62 -6.99
N SER A 2 9.08 7.53 -6.33
CA SER A 2 10.33 7.28 -5.65
C SER A 2 10.12 7.02 -4.16
N ASN A 3 10.95 6.18 -3.58
CA ASN A 3 11.03 6.02 -2.14
C ASN A 3 11.99 7.09 -1.58
N ASP A 4 11.46 8.20 -1.08
CA ASP A 4 12.19 9.44 -0.80
C ASP A 4 13.11 9.39 0.44
N GLY A 5 13.16 8.27 1.14
CA GLY A 5 13.99 8.13 2.35
C GLY A 5 15.47 7.79 2.10
N ARG A 6 15.95 7.76 0.84
CA ARG A 6 17.29 7.27 0.50
C ARG A 6 17.95 8.09 -0.61
N LEU A 7 19.28 8.11 -0.61
CA LEU A 7 20.08 8.87 -1.59
C LEU A 7 19.82 8.44 -3.05
N LEU A 8 19.57 7.15 -3.27
CA LEU A 8 19.14 6.60 -4.56
C LEU A 8 17.81 5.86 -4.36
N PRO A 9 16.68 6.47 -4.72
CA PRO A 9 15.38 5.83 -4.59
C PRO A 9 15.20 4.74 -5.66
N GLN A 10 14.37 3.75 -5.35
CA GLN A 10 13.87 2.82 -6.34
C GLN A 10 12.96 3.57 -7.33
N MET A 11 13.10 3.26 -8.61
CA MET A 11 12.34 3.88 -9.70
C MET A 11 11.35 2.86 -10.27
N PHE A 12 10.20 3.34 -10.71
CA PHE A 12 9.19 2.53 -11.40
C PHE A 12 8.90 3.15 -12.77
N GLU A 13 8.80 2.29 -13.79
CA GLU A 13 8.45 2.64 -15.15
C GLU A 13 7.03 2.19 -15.45
N GLY A 14 6.20 3.08 -16.00
CA GLY A 14 4.82 2.80 -16.32
C GLY A 14 4.05 4.06 -16.71
N GLY A 15 2.77 3.91 -16.93
CA GLY A 15 1.84 5.00 -17.26
C GLY A 15 0.76 5.16 -16.19
N MET A 16 0.37 6.41 -15.94
CA MET A 16 -0.72 6.74 -15.03
C MET A 16 -1.56 7.87 -15.61
N ILE A 17 -2.86 7.79 -15.42
CA ILE A 17 -3.82 8.83 -15.74
C ILE A 17 -4.60 9.20 -14.48
N THR A 18 -4.84 10.48 -14.31
CA THR A 18 -5.69 11.00 -13.24
C THR A 18 -6.75 11.92 -13.84
N SER A 19 -8.00 11.77 -13.43
CA SER A 19 -9.12 12.60 -13.82
C SER A 19 -9.76 13.25 -12.60
N ASN A 20 -10.07 14.54 -12.72
CA ASN A 20 -10.81 15.35 -11.74
C ASN A 20 -12.03 16.00 -12.40
N GLU A 21 -12.59 15.41 -13.46
CA GLU A 21 -13.73 15.96 -14.22
C GLU A 21 -15.04 15.89 -13.43
N ILE A 22 -15.12 15.01 -12.45
CA ILE A 22 -16.30 14.89 -11.58
C ILE A 22 -16.00 15.65 -10.29
N ASP A 23 -16.88 16.55 -9.91
CA ASP A 23 -16.75 17.33 -8.68
C ASP A 23 -16.58 16.42 -7.46
N ASN A 24 -15.61 16.74 -6.63
CA ASN A 24 -15.27 16.02 -5.41
C ASN A 24 -14.77 14.57 -5.61
N LEU A 25 -14.53 14.13 -6.84
CA LEU A 25 -14.03 12.81 -7.16
C LEU A 25 -12.73 12.89 -7.97
N THR A 26 -11.66 12.33 -7.42
CA THR A 26 -10.40 12.11 -8.15
C THR A 26 -10.31 10.65 -8.53
N LEU A 27 -10.26 10.34 -9.82
CA LEU A 27 -10.03 8.99 -10.32
C LEU A 27 -8.59 8.84 -10.77
N THR A 28 -7.98 7.72 -10.45
CA THR A 28 -6.61 7.39 -10.87
C THR A 28 -6.57 5.97 -11.38
N ALA A 29 -5.92 5.75 -12.52
CA ALA A 29 -5.65 4.42 -13.06
C ALA A 29 -4.26 4.39 -13.69
N GLY A 30 -3.63 3.23 -13.70
CA GLY A 30 -2.32 3.09 -14.31
C GLY A 30 -1.82 1.66 -14.37
N GLN A 31 -0.67 1.54 -15.03
CA GLN A 31 0.09 0.30 -15.14
C GLN A 31 1.56 0.60 -14.85
N ILE A 32 2.20 -0.24 -14.04
CA ILE A 32 3.65 -0.25 -13.85
C ILE A 32 4.17 -1.57 -14.44
N GLU A 33 5.25 -1.47 -15.21
CA GLU A 33 5.80 -2.60 -15.95
C GLU A 33 7.17 -3.03 -15.44
N ARG A 34 7.96 -2.10 -14.94
CA ARG A 34 9.34 -2.34 -14.55
C ARG A 34 9.73 -1.53 -13.32
N ALA A 35 10.77 -2.00 -12.67
CA ALA A 35 11.40 -1.29 -11.57
C ALA A 35 12.92 -1.30 -11.72
N THR A 36 13.57 -0.23 -11.29
CA THR A 36 15.02 -0.13 -11.15
C THR A 36 15.33 -0.04 -9.67
N SER A 37 16.11 -0.99 -9.15
CA SER A 37 16.47 -0.97 -7.74
C SER A 37 17.42 0.18 -7.43
N ARG A 38 17.51 0.52 -6.16
CA ARG A 38 18.41 1.58 -5.67
C ARG A 38 19.91 1.28 -5.84
N ALA A 39 20.27 0.02 -6.02
CA ALA A 39 21.67 -0.45 -6.11
C ALA A 39 22.09 -0.82 -7.53
N SER A 40 21.22 -0.59 -8.51
CA SER A 40 21.47 -0.96 -9.91
C SER A 40 20.98 0.11 -10.87
N SER A 41 21.61 0.21 -12.02
CA SER A 41 21.12 0.98 -13.18
C SER A 41 20.23 0.14 -14.11
N ASN A 42 20.13 -1.19 -13.84
CA ASN A 42 19.32 -2.09 -14.64
C ASN A 42 17.88 -2.09 -14.15
N SER A 43 16.93 -2.11 -15.08
CA SER A 43 15.52 -2.29 -14.78
C SER A 43 15.10 -3.74 -15.02
N THR A 44 14.23 -4.25 -14.14
CA THR A 44 13.63 -5.60 -14.22
C THR A 44 12.13 -5.53 -14.14
N GLY A 45 11.45 -6.66 -14.38
CA GLY A 45 10.05 -6.79 -14.04
C GLY A 45 9.80 -6.70 -12.54
N LEU A 46 8.54 -6.72 -12.17
CA LEU A 46 8.04 -6.54 -10.82
C LEU A 46 7.86 -7.88 -10.13
N SER A 47 7.97 -7.90 -8.81
CA SER A 47 7.67 -9.08 -7.99
C SER A 47 7.19 -8.66 -6.60
N VAL A 48 6.79 -9.61 -5.78
CA VAL A 48 6.69 -9.43 -4.33
C VAL A 48 8.00 -9.87 -3.67
N ALA A 49 8.25 -9.43 -2.45
CA ALA A 49 9.42 -9.89 -1.70
C ALA A 49 9.37 -11.42 -1.53
N GLY A 50 10.46 -12.10 -1.92
CA GLY A 50 10.53 -13.56 -1.93
C GLY A 50 10.08 -14.24 -3.22
N GLY A 51 9.48 -13.52 -4.17
CA GLY A 51 9.22 -14.03 -5.52
C GLY A 51 10.49 -13.99 -6.38
N SER A 52 10.73 -15.04 -7.17
CA SER A 52 11.89 -15.14 -8.05
C SER A 52 11.57 -14.89 -9.52
N GLU A 53 10.32 -14.91 -9.89
CA GLU A 53 9.86 -14.63 -11.26
C GLU A 53 9.36 -13.19 -11.41
N ALA A 54 9.55 -12.64 -12.58
CA ALA A 54 9.13 -11.27 -12.88
C ALA A 54 7.72 -11.23 -13.48
N SER A 55 6.92 -10.26 -13.06
CA SER A 55 5.73 -9.80 -13.75
C SER A 55 5.95 -8.39 -14.31
N ASN A 56 5.49 -8.13 -15.52
CA ASN A 56 5.56 -6.80 -16.14
C ASN A 56 4.20 -6.09 -16.13
N LYS A 57 3.27 -6.55 -15.32
CA LYS A 57 1.90 -6.07 -15.32
C LYS A 57 1.40 -5.86 -13.90
N PHE A 58 1.61 -4.67 -13.39
CA PHE A 58 0.96 -4.19 -12.19
C PHE A 58 -0.06 -3.13 -12.58
N TYR A 59 -1.33 -3.51 -12.53
CA TYR A 59 -2.46 -2.62 -12.79
C TYR A 59 -3.01 -2.05 -11.50
N PHE A 60 -3.41 -0.80 -11.52
CA PHE A 60 -4.15 -0.20 -10.42
C PHE A 60 -5.19 0.78 -10.95
N ALA A 61 -6.31 0.84 -10.26
CA ALA A 61 -7.35 1.81 -10.52
C ALA A 61 -8.13 2.10 -9.23
N GLY A 62 -8.60 3.32 -9.09
CA GLY A 62 -9.39 3.70 -7.93
C GLY A 62 -9.70 5.17 -7.88
N GLY A 63 -10.18 5.63 -6.74
CA GLY A 63 -10.48 7.04 -6.56
C GLY A 63 -10.65 7.46 -5.12
N ASP A 64 -10.58 8.77 -4.97
CA ASP A 64 -10.78 9.51 -3.73
C ASP A 64 -12.02 10.36 -3.90
N TRP A 65 -13.04 10.11 -3.10
CA TRP A 65 -14.29 10.85 -3.10
C TRP A 65 -14.43 11.69 -1.83
N LYS A 66 -14.44 13.00 -2.01
CA LYS A 66 -14.78 13.96 -0.97
C LYS A 66 -16.30 14.02 -0.84
N VAL A 67 -16.87 13.19 0.03
CA VAL A 67 -18.33 13.12 0.25
C VAL A 67 -18.87 14.47 0.74
N ASN A 68 -18.10 15.15 1.60
CA ASN A 68 -18.30 16.52 2.03
C ASN A 68 -16.98 17.12 2.54
N SER A 69 -17.01 18.30 3.17
CA SER A 69 -15.80 18.96 3.72
C SER A 69 -15.04 18.12 4.74
N ASP A 70 -15.72 17.24 5.44
CA ASP A 70 -15.21 16.54 6.61
C ASP A 70 -15.02 15.04 6.38
N LEU A 71 -15.62 14.49 5.32
CA LEU A 71 -15.64 13.06 5.03
C LEU A 71 -15.06 12.78 3.63
N THR A 72 -14.03 11.94 3.61
CA THR A 72 -13.41 11.40 2.38
C THR A 72 -13.49 9.88 2.39
N ALA A 73 -14.00 9.31 1.31
CA ALA A 73 -13.98 7.88 1.05
C ALA A 73 -12.97 7.56 -0.06
N GLN A 74 -12.30 6.43 0.06
CA GLN A 74 -11.28 5.98 -0.89
C GLN A 74 -11.54 4.52 -1.26
N TYR A 75 -11.35 4.19 -2.54
CA TYR A 75 -11.32 2.82 -2.99
C TYR A 75 -10.30 2.65 -4.09
N TYR A 76 -9.45 1.63 -3.96
CA TYR A 76 -8.47 1.26 -4.97
C TYR A 76 -8.44 -0.25 -5.15
N TYR A 77 -8.25 -0.66 -6.40
CA TYR A 77 -7.94 -2.02 -6.79
C TYR A 77 -6.54 -2.07 -7.38
N ALA A 78 -5.76 -3.07 -7.03
CA ALA A 78 -4.45 -3.32 -7.60
C ALA A 78 -4.30 -4.81 -7.93
N ASN A 79 -3.63 -5.10 -9.04
CA ASN A 79 -3.30 -6.46 -9.43
C ASN A 79 -1.86 -6.52 -9.92
N LEU A 80 -1.03 -7.28 -9.24
CA LEU A 80 0.24 -7.75 -9.77
C LEU A 80 0.01 -9.12 -10.39
N GLU A 81 -0.02 -9.18 -11.74
CA GLU A 81 -0.31 -10.40 -12.50
C GLU A 81 0.57 -11.55 -12.02
N ASP A 82 -0.03 -12.71 -11.87
CA ASP A 82 0.57 -13.95 -11.38
C ASP A 82 0.97 -13.96 -9.88
N TYR A 83 0.80 -12.85 -9.17
CA TYR A 83 1.10 -12.76 -7.73
C TYR A 83 -0.14 -12.53 -6.88
N TYR A 84 -0.76 -11.37 -6.97
CA TYR A 84 -1.90 -11.02 -6.11
C TYR A 84 -2.86 -10.00 -6.71
N LYS A 85 -4.08 -10.03 -6.18
CA LYS A 85 -5.10 -9.00 -6.32
C LYS A 85 -5.34 -8.37 -4.96
N GLN A 86 -5.45 -7.06 -4.92
CA GLN A 86 -5.66 -6.33 -3.68
C GLN A 86 -6.75 -5.28 -3.84
N HIS A 87 -7.69 -5.28 -2.91
CA HIS A 87 -8.70 -4.25 -2.74
C HIS A 87 -8.34 -3.40 -1.53
N PHE A 88 -8.46 -2.11 -1.67
CA PHE A 88 -8.29 -1.14 -0.60
C PHE A 88 -9.55 -0.30 -0.46
N ALA A 89 -10.04 -0.15 0.78
CA ALA A 89 -11.07 0.80 1.15
C ALA A 89 -10.55 1.68 2.30
N GLY A 90 -10.75 2.98 2.19
CA GLY A 90 -10.34 3.97 3.17
C GLY A 90 -11.47 4.93 3.50
N LEU A 91 -11.53 5.38 4.75
CA LEU A 91 -12.45 6.42 5.20
C LEU A 91 -11.71 7.39 6.13
N GLY A 92 -11.68 8.65 5.74
CA GLY A 92 -11.16 9.75 6.55
C GLY A 92 -12.29 10.68 6.96
N HIS A 93 -12.44 10.95 8.27
CA HIS A 93 -13.46 11.84 8.78
C HIS A 93 -12.87 12.82 9.80
N ASN A 94 -13.24 14.09 9.69
CA ASN A 94 -12.89 15.13 10.65
C ASN A 94 -14.17 15.64 11.29
N LEU A 95 -14.32 15.46 12.59
CA LEU A 95 -15.47 15.88 13.36
C LEU A 95 -15.08 16.97 14.35
N ALA A 96 -15.76 18.12 14.31
CA ALA A 96 -15.67 19.11 15.39
C ALA A 96 -16.29 18.52 16.66
N LEU A 97 -15.53 18.45 17.76
CA LEU A 97 -15.97 17.86 19.02
C LEU A 97 -15.61 18.77 20.20
N GLY A 98 -16.59 19.49 20.70
CA GLY A 98 -16.38 20.54 21.71
C GLY A 98 -15.48 21.65 21.16
N GLU A 99 -14.45 22.05 21.91
CA GLU A 99 -13.45 23.04 21.49
C GLU A 99 -12.32 22.41 20.65
N GLY A 100 -12.36 21.12 20.38
CA GLY A 100 -11.36 20.38 19.64
C GLY A 100 -11.90 19.74 18.37
N SER A 101 -11.09 18.88 17.77
CA SER A 101 -11.45 18.09 16.58
C SER A 101 -11.03 16.63 16.75
N LEU A 102 -11.88 15.73 16.28
CA LEU A 102 -11.62 14.30 16.20
C LEU A 102 -11.39 13.91 14.75
N LYS A 103 -10.19 13.48 14.42
CA LYS A 103 -9.87 12.88 13.13
C LYS A 103 -9.94 11.36 13.25
N THR A 104 -10.71 10.75 12.37
CA THR A 104 -10.83 9.29 12.22
C THR A 104 -10.22 8.87 10.89
N ASP A 105 -9.36 7.84 10.90
CA ASP A 105 -8.78 7.21 9.71
C ASP A 105 -9.02 5.70 9.80
N LEU A 106 -9.85 5.16 8.92
CA LEU A 106 -10.15 3.73 8.83
C LEU A 106 -9.63 3.20 7.50
N ARG A 107 -8.97 2.04 7.52
CA ARG A 107 -8.43 1.39 6.33
C ARG A 107 -8.67 -0.10 6.37
N TYR A 108 -9.00 -0.66 5.21
CA TYR A 108 -9.18 -2.08 5.01
C TYR A 108 -8.52 -2.52 3.72
N PHE A 109 -7.77 -3.60 3.79
CA PHE A 109 -7.15 -4.27 2.66
C PHE A 109 -7.62 -5.72 2.61
N HIS A 110 -8.01 -6.16 1.43
CA HIS A 110 -8.28 -7.56 1.12
C HIS A 110 -7.41 -7.98 -0.04
N THR A 111 -6.53 -8.96 0.20
CA THR A 111 -5.53 -9.41 -0.78
C THR A 111 -5.65 -10.90 -0.98
N THR A 112 -5.75 -11.33 -2.22
CA THR A 112 -5.84 -12.75 -2.60
C THR A 112 -4.82 -13.09 -3.69
N SER A 113 -4.47 -14.37 -3.80
CA SER A 113 -3.62 -14.88 -4.88
C SER A 113 -4.18 -14.58 -6.26
N ASP A 114 -3.30 -14.36 -7.21
CA ASP A 114 -3.60 -14.28 -8.64
C ASP A 114 -2.75 -15.27 -9.45
N GLY A 115 -3.33 -15.76 -10.55
CA GLY A 115 -2.63 -16.53 -11.58
C GLY A 115 -1.82 -17.72 -11.05
N LYS A 116 -0.51 -17.62 -11.10
CA LYS A 116 0.46 -18.66 -10.77
C LYS A 116 0.84 -18.71 -9.30
N ASN A 117 0.48 -17.71 -8.51
CA ASN A 117 0.80 -17.67 -7.08
C ASN A 117 0.29 -18.90 -6.34
N GLY A 118 1.15 -19.54 -5.55
CA GLY A 118 0.85 -20.76 -4.83
C GLY A 118 0.73 -22.03 -5.69
N LYS A 119 1.00 -21.94 -7.01
CA LYS A 119 0.95 -23.06 -7.96
C LYS A 119 2.31 -23.33 -8.60
N GLU A 120 3.05 -22.27 -8.93
CA GLU A 120 4.37 -22.36 -9.54
C GLU A 120 5.43 -21.83 -8.57
N ALA A 121 6.56 -22.52 -8.46
CA ALA A 121 7.58 -22.27 -7.45
C ALA A 121 8.12 -20.82 -7.45
N GLY A 122 8.35 -20.24 -8.64
CA GLY A 122 8.89 -18.88 -8.77
C GLY A 122 7.91 -17.77 -8.35
N TYR A 123 6.62 -18.07 -8.32
CA TYR A 123 5.54 -17.18 -7.92
C TYR A 123 4.99 -17.46 -6.52
N SER A 124 5.52 -18.48 -5.85
CA SER A 124 5.13 -18.85 -4.50
C SER A 124 5.90 -18.04 -3.47
N VAL A 125 5.20 -17.51 -2.50
CA VAL A 125 5.76 -16.68 -1.43
C VAL A 125 5.58 -17.35 -0.07
N GLY A 126 6.05 -18.60 0.05
CA GLY A 126 5.83 -19.46 1.21
C GLY A 126 6.21 -18.86 2.55
N GLY A 127 7.20 -17.96 2.59
CA GLY A 127 7.57 -17.22 3.80
C GLY A 127 6.51 -16.21 4.26
N TYR A 128 5.49 -15.90 3.44
CA TYR A 128 4.39 -15.00 3.78
C TYR A 128 3.13 -15.74 4.24
N THR A 129 3.08 -17.06 4.11
CA THR A 129 1.90 -17.85 4.41
C THR A 129 2.12 -18.76 5.60
N ARG A 130 1.09 -18.89 6.45
CA ARG A 130 1.18 -19.70 7.66
C ARG A 130 1.48 -21.18 7.37
N ASN A 131 0.88 -21.69 6.30
CA ASN A 131 1.02 -23.11 5.92
C ASN A 131 2.21 -23.36 4.99
N GLY A 132 2.95 -22.33 4.58
CA GLY A 132 4.05 -22.44 3.62
C GLY A 132 3.61 -22.80 2.20
N ASP A 133 2.31 -22.77 1.89
CA ASP A 133 1.74 -23.11 0.58
C ASP A 133 1.95 -22.00 -0.46
N GLY A 134 2.39 -20.83 -0.04
CA GLY A 134 2.64 -19.67 -0.89
C GLY A 134 1.40 -18.97 -1.43
N LYS A 135 0.20 -19.39 -1.00
CA LYS A 135 -1.06 -18.71 -1.38
C LYS A 135 -1.31 -17.50 -0.51
N ILE A 136 -1.63 -16.39 -1.15
CA ILE A 136 -1.97 -15.15 -0.47
C ILE A 136 -3.48 -15.13 -0.20
N ASP A 137 -3.84 -14.98 1.07
CA ASP A 137 -5.19 -14.65 1.52
C ASP A 137 -5.03 -13.79 2.78
N ASN A 138 -5.22 -12.49 2.61
CA ASN A 138 -4.94 -11.54 3.68
C ASN A 138 -6.07 -10.53 3.83
N ASN A 139 -6.48 -10.34 5.08
CA ASN A 139 -7.36 -9.26 5.48
C ASN A 139 -6.62 -8.42 6.52
N THR A 140 -6.34 -7.18 6.16
CA THR A 140 -5.68 -6.21 7.05
C THR A 140 -6.57 -5.01 7.24
N TRP A 141 -6.80 -4.61 8.46
CA TRP A 141 -7.52 -3.38 8.76
C TRP A 141 -6.80 -2.56 9.82
N SER A 142 -6.98 -1.27 9.76
CA SER A 142 -6.50 -0.34 10.75
C SER A 142 -7.52 0.74 11.05
N ALA A 143 -7.54 1.20 12.30
CA ALA A 143 -8.33 2.33 12.76
C ALA A 143 -7.43 3.24 13.60
N ALA A 144 -7.46 4.54 13.29
CA ALA A 144 -6.75 5.55 14.05
C ALA A 144 -7.71 6.71 14.38
N PHE A 145 -7.69 7.13 15.63
CA PHE A 145 -8.50 8.23 16.16
C PHE A 145 -7.55 9.25 16.77
N THR A 146 -7.56 10.48 16.27
CA THR A 146 -6.73 11.57 16.79
C THR A 146 -7.63 12.70 17.28
N TYR A 147 -7.60 12.95 18.57
CA TYR A 147 -8.27 14.12 19.15
C TYR A 147 -7.26 15.25 19.35
N SER A 148 -7.59 16.43 18.83
CA SER A 148 -6.75 17.63 18.90
C SER A 148 -7.49 18.74 19.63
N LEU A 149 -6.83 19.35 20.63
CA LEU A 149 -7.33 20.48 21.41
C LEU A 149 -6.22 21.50 21.61
N GLY A 150 -6.35 22.68 21.05
CA GLY A 150 -5.32 23.72 21.08
C GLY A 150 -4.00 23.21 20.47
N SER A 151 -2.93 23.23 21.25
CA SER A 151 -1.60 22.72 20.84
C SER A 151 -1.37 21.23 21.17
N HIS A 152 -2.36 20.55 21.71
CA HIS A 152 -2.24 19.15 22.13
C HIS A 152 -3.01 18.21 21.20
N ALA A 153 -2.44 17.03 20.93
CA ALA A 153 -3.11 15.97 20.19
C ALA A 153 -2.81 14.62 20.86
N VAL A 154 -3.84 13.80 20.96
CA VAL A 154 -3.75 12.41 21.43
C VAL A 154 -4.27 11.50 20.33
N MET A 155 -3.52 10.45 20.01
CA MET A 155 -3.90 9.46 19.01
C MET A 155 -3.96 8.07 19.64
N LEU A 156 -5.04 7.35 19.29
CA LEU A 156 -5.20 5.92 19.52
C LEU A 156 -5.28 5.22 18.16
N GLY A 157 -4.47 4.19 17.97
CA GLY A 157 -4.46 3.41 16.75
C GLY A 157 -4.49 1.91 17.04
N HIS A 158 -5.19 1.16 16.20
CA HIS A 158 -5.19 -0.29 16.22
C HIS A 158 -5.08 -0.83 14.79
N GLN A 159 -4.27 -1.89 14.61
CA GLN A 159 -4.12 -2.59 13.35
C GLN A 159 -4.19 -4.09 13.59
N ARG A 160 -4.87 -4.80 12.69
CA ARG A 160 -4.90 -6.25 12.68
C ARG A 160 -4.61 -6.77 11.28
N VAL A 161 -3.73 -7.75 11.20
CA VAL A 161 -3.44 -8.55 10.00
C VAL A 161 -4.01 -9.95 10.24
N SER A 162 -4.66 -10.57 9.24
CA SER A 162 -5.17 -11.94 9.34
C SER A 162 -4.03 -12.94 9.53
N GLU A 163 -4.36 -14.11 10.02
CA GLU A 163 -3.37 -15.14 10.37
C GLU A 163 -2.94 -16.01 9.17
N ASP A 164 -3.71 -16.00 8.07
CA ASP A 164 -3.52 -16.93 6.94
C ASP A 164 -2.30 -16.56 6.09
N SER A 165 -2.13 -15.27 5.83
CA SER A 165 -0.93 -14.76 5.18
C SER A 165 -0.57 -13.35 5.68
N ASN A 166 0.71 -13.00 5.56
CA ASN A 166 1.18 -11.66 5.83
C ASN A 166 0.64 -10.66 4.81
N PHE A 167 0.65 -9.39 5.17
CA PHE A 167 0.37 -8.30 4.25
C PHE A 167 1.39 -8.29 3.10
N VAL A 168 0.90 -8.37 1.86
CA VAL A 168 1.75 -8.47 0.67
C VAL A 168 1.72 -7.14 -0.08
N GLN A 169 2.85 -6.78 -0.63
CA GLN A 169 3.04 -5.56 -1.41
C GLN A 169 4.04 -5.77 -2.54
N LEU A 170 4.03 -4.87 -3.51
CA LEU A 170 5.04 -4.82 -4.55
C LEU A 170 6.44 -4.73 -3.92
N ASN A 171 7.38 -5.54 -4.40
CA ASN A 171 8.75 -5.50 -3.89
C ASN A 171 9.39 -4.13 -4.16
N GLN A 172 9.87 -3.50 -3.11
CA GLN A 172 10.51 -2.19 -3.17
C GLN A 172 11.99 -2.23 -2.74
N GLY A 173 12.56 -3.40 -2.56
CA GLY A 173 13.88 -3.54 -1.96
C GLY A 173 15.00 -3.96 -2.88
N GLY A 174 14.72 -4.59 -4.00
CA GLY A 174 15.72 -5.17 -4.87
C GLY A 174 15.19 -5.59 -6.22
N LEU A 175 16.07 -6.08 -7.06
CA LEU A 175 15.73 -6.71 -8.31
C LEU A 175 15.15 -8.11 -8.04
N VAL A 176 14.42 -8.64 -9.02
CA VAL A 176 14.02 -10.06 -9.03
C VAL A 176 15.26 -10.91 -8.84
N ASN A 177 15.22 -11.90 -7.95
CA ASN A 177 16.35 -12.75 -7.53
C ASN A 177 17.46 -12.08 -6.70
N GLU A 178 17.36 -10.80 -6.35
CA GLU A 178 18.22 -10.23 -5.33
C GLU A 178 17.62 -10.44 -3.95
N SER A 179 18.46 -10.74 -2.96
CA SER A 179 18.04 -10.77 -1.56
C SER A 179 17.46 -9.41 -1.19
N ALA A 180 16.18 -9.36 -1.03
CA ALA A 180 15.51 -8.15 -0.57
C ALA A 180 16.01 -7.85 0.85
N GLY A 181 16.98 -7.01 0.98
CA GLY A 181 17.33 -6.41 2.27
C GLY A 181 16.08 -5.70 2.78
N GLY A 182 15.43 -6.27 3.78
CA GLY A 182 14.10 -5.98 4.25
C GLY A 182 13.79 -4.52 4.51
N ALA A 183 13.41 -3.81 3.48
CA ALA A 183 12.81 -2.49 3.60
C ALA A 183 11.34 -2.62 3.18
N SER A 184 10.52 -2.96 4.12
CA SER A 184 9.07 -2.83 3.99
C SER A 184 8.74 -1.35 3.90
N VAL A 185 8.49 -0.82 2.73
CA VAL A 185 7.97 0.53 2.58
C VAL A 185 6.55 0.46 2.05
N TYR A 186 5.67 0.99 2.80
CA TYR A 186 4.23 0.92 2.69
C TYR A 186 3.71 2.02 1.78
N LEU A 187 3.41 1.76 0.53
CA LEU A 187 2.84 2.76 -0.38
C LEU A 187 1.51 3.34 0.11
N LEU A 188 0.75 2.58 0.89
CA LEU A 188 -0.54 3.02 1.42
C LEU A 188 -0.58 3.15 2.94
N THR A 189 0.33 2.50 3.67
CA THR A 189 0.46 2.63 5.13
C THR A 189 1.45 3.71 5.55
N ASP A 190 2.23 4.24 4.63
CA ASP A 190 3.23 5.28 4.90
C ASP A 190 2.61 6.56 5.49
N ARG A 191 1.34 6.85 5.16
CA ARG A 191 0.60 7.93 5.81
C ARG A 191 0.27 7.66 7.29
N LEU A 192 0.14 6.40 7.72
CA LEU A 192 -0.04 6.09 9.13
C LEU A 192 1.28 6.22 9.89
N VAL A 193 2.36 5.64 9.36
CA VAL A 193 3.69 5.71 10.00
C VAL A 193 4.24 7.14 9.97
N ASN A 194 4.11 7.86 8.87
CA ASN A 194 4.54 9.26 8.77
C ASN A 194 3.69 10.23 9.59
N SER A 195 2.45 9.89 9.92
CA SER A 195 1.67 10.69 10.87
C SER A 195 2.14 10.51 12.31
N PHE A 196 2.72 9.36 12.67
CA PHE A 196 3.34 9.15 13.98
C PHE A 196 4.68 9.88 14.14
N THR A 197 5.50 9.94 13.08
CA THR A 197 6.81 10.62 13.13
C THR A 197 6.69 12.13 13.06
N ARG A 198 5.73 12.69 12.34
CA ARG A 198 5.55 14.14 12.24
C ARG A 198 4.89 14.81 13.44
N ALA A 199 4.21 14.06 14.30
CA ALA A 199 3.65 14.61 15.54
C ALA A 199 4.72 14.83 16.64
N GLY A 200 5.92 14.27 16.48
CA GLY A 200 7.04 14.42 17.41
C GLY A 200 8.10 15.47 17.02
N GLU A 201 7.98 16.09 15.84
CA GLU A 201 8.95 17.07 15.31
C GLU A 201 8.34 18.46 15.15
N ARG A 202 7.75 19.00 16.21
CA ARG A 202 7.44 20.43 16.32
C ARG A 202 7.77 20.94 17.70
#